data_33d4ba5b0b0cf5f642f32e405810507c
#
_entry.id   33d4ba5b0b0cf5f642f32e405810507c
#
_cell.length_a   1.000
_cell.length_b   1.000
_cell.length_c   1.000
_cell.angle_alpha   90.00
_cell.angle_beta   90.00
_cell.angle_gamma   90.00
#
_symmetry.space_group_name_H-M   'P 1'
#
loop_
_entity.id
_entity.type
_entity.pdbx_description
1 polymer ?
#
loop_
_entity_poly.entity_id
_entity_poly.type
_entity_poly.pdbx_seq_one_letter_code
_entity_poly.pdbx_strand_id
1 'polypeptide(L)'
;MHRPPHDSAARFLSLASHELRGPLGTVRTYAALLASPRFALDERVRTAVEVMLRNVDRALGSWELLAEAWRLDVGGLRLDLREEDPLPILRASADSAATTARERSVRLEVSLPSSMPSVRVDLDRFQLALAGAWSHVLARSRSGASAGLTARTSPDGCELTFWDSGPPLTPEGEAHVFDRCEQALRGHELGSAFRMAMAGALVQAHGGRAQVGSLSGRTLFQLVLPPPE
;
A
#
# COMPACT_ATOMS: atom_id res chain seq x y z
N MET A 1 -37.18 -8.34 -13.86
CA MET A 1 -36.38 -7.30 -13.18
C MET A 1 -34.92 -7.70 -13.34
N HIS A 2 -34.23 -7.18 -14.34
CA HIS A 2 -32.83 -7.54 -14.65
C HIS A 2 -31.93 -6.74 -13.71
N ARG A 3 -31.31 -7.41 -12.73
CA ARG A 3 -30.32 -6.79 -11.85
C ARG A 3 -29.07 -6.47 -12.67
N PRO A 4 -28.49 -5.27 -12.57
CA PRO A 4 -27.29 -4.94 -13.33
C PRO A 4 -26.16 -5.91 -12.97
N PRO A 5 -25.36 -6.36 -13.94
CA PRO A 5 -24.31 -7.38 -13.76
C PRO A 5 -23.25 -6.99 -12.71
N HIS A 6 -23.08 -5.71 -12.42
CA HIS A 6 -22.15 -5.19 -11.42
C HIS A 6 -22.51 -5.58 -9.98
N ASP A 7 -23.82 -5.72 -9.64
CA ASP A 7 -24.28 -6.09 -8.29
C ASP A 7 -23.96 -7.56 -7.97
N SER A 8 -24.03 -8.43 -8.96
CA SER A 8 -23.69 -9.86 -8.81
C SER A 8 -22.20 -10.09 -8.61
N ALA A 9 -21.36 -9.39 -9.36
CA ALA A 9 -19.92 -9.54 -9.28
C ALA A 9 -19.36 -8.93 -7.97
N ALA A 10 -19.92 -7.81 -7.50
CA ALA A 10 -19.56 -7.23 -6.20
C ALA A 10 -19.89 -8.18 -5.04
N ARG A 11 -21.05 -8.84 -5.10
CA ARG A 11 -21.46 -9.87 -4.12
C ARG A 11 -20.56 -11.11 -4.18
N PHE A 12 -20.25 -11.57 -5.39
CA PHE A 12 -19.35 -12.71 -5.57
C PHE A 12 -17.98 -12.45 -4.95
N LEU A 13 -17.38 -11.28 -5.19
CA LEU A 13 -16.09 -10.91 -4.60
C LEU A 13 -16.15 -10.71 -3.09
N SER A 14 -17.25 -10.15 -2.57
CA SER A 14 -17.45 -10.05 -1.13
C SER A 14 -17.52 -11.44 -0.48
N LEU A 15 -18.26 -12.36 -1.10
CA LEU A 15 -18.34 -13.75 -0.64
C LEU A 15 -16.98 -14.45 -0.75
N ALA A 16 -16.32 -14.35 -1.89
CA ALA A 16 -15.00 -14.95 -2.10
C ALA A 16 -13.95 -14.38 -1.12
N SER A 17 -14.04 -13.09 -0.80
CA SER A 17 -13.18 -12.46 0.21
C SER A 17 -13.38 -13.08 1.59
N HIS A 18 -14.62 -13.32 1.97
CA HIS A 18 -14.95 -13.96 3.26
C HIS A 18 -14.48 -15.42 3.28
N GLU A 19 -14.76 -16.17 2.21
CA GLU A 19 -14.44 -17.59 2.09
C GLU A 19 -12.93 -17.87 2.04
N LEU A 20 -12.12 -16.95 1.51
CA LEU A 20 -10.66 -17.09 1.48
C LEU A 20 -9.99 -16.57 2.77
N ARG A 21 -10.53 -15.49 3.35
CA ARG A 21 -9.96 -14.93 4.58
C ARG A 21 -10.08 -15.87 5.77
N GLY A 22 -11.18 -16.61 5.88
CA GLY A 22 -11.41 -17.56 6.95
C GLY A 22 -10.32 -18.64 7.05
N PRO A 23 -10.17 -19.52 6.04
CA PRO A 23 -9.16 -20.58 6.07
C PRO A 23 -7.72 -20.05 6.14
N LEU A 24 -7.38 -19.00 5.40
CA LEU A 24 -6.04 -18.41 5.45
C LEU A 24 -5.75 -17.77 6.82
N GLY A 25 -6.75 -17.10 7.42
CA GLY A 25 -6.65 -16.57 8.78
C GLY A 25 -6.42 -17.65 9.82
N THR A 26 -7.08 -18.80 9.67
CA THR A 26 -6.87 -19.97 10.53
C THR A 26 -5.43 -20.49 10.40
N VAL A 27 -4.95 -20.70 9.18
CA VAL A 27 -3.55 -21.13 8.92
C VAL A 27 -2.56 -20.14 9.54
N ARG A 28 -2.78 -18.83 9.34
CA ARG A 28 -1.96 -17.78 9.93
C ARG A 28 -1.91 -17.87 11.46
N THR A 29 -3.08 -18.04 12.10
CA THR A 29 -3.18 -18.11 13.56
C THR A 29 -2.39 -19.31 14.12
N TYR A 30 -2.54 -20.49 13.53
CA TYR A 30 -1.81 -21.67 13.98
C TYR A 30 -0.30 -21.58 13.68
N ALA A 31 0.08 -21.05 12.53
CA ALA A 31 1.49 -20.84 12.23
C ALA A 31 2.13 -19.80 13.18
N ALA A 32 1.43 -18.71 13.50
CA ALA A 32 1.88 -17.71 14.47
C ALA A 32 1.98 -18.31 15.90
N LEU A 33 1.03 -19.18 16.27
CA LEU A 33 1.09 -19.89 17.53
C LEU A 33 2.33 -20.79 17.60
N LEU A 34 2.61 -21.57 16.55
CA LEU A 34 3.80 -22.41 16.47
C LEU A 34 5.11 -21.61 16.50
N ALA A 35 5.14 -20.42 15.84
CA ALA A 35 6.29 -19.53 15.86
C ALA A 35 6.54 -18.87 17.23
N SER A 36 5.57 -18.95 18.16
CA SER A 36 5.71 -18.35 19.48
C SER A 36 6.79 -19.03 20.33
N PRO A 37 7.43 -18.29 21.27
CA PRO A 37 8.45 -18.86 22.16
C PRO A 37 7.96 -20.01 23.06
N ARG A 38 6.64 -20.25 23.11
CA ARG A 38 6.04 -21.34 23.87
C ARG A 38 6.36 -22.73 23.30
N PHE A 39 6.73 -22.82 22.05
CA PHE A 39 7.08 -24.06 21.37
C PHE A 39 8.58 -24.12 21.10
N ALA A 40 9.25 -25.13 21.64
CA ALA A 40 10.65 -25.40 21.34
C ALA A 40 10.74 -26.13 19.98
N LEU A 41 10.66 -25.37 18.89
CA LEU A 41 10.83 -25.89 17.53
C LEU A 41 12.32 -25.99 17.20
N ASP A 42 12.72 -27.05 16.49
CA ASP A 42 14.03 -27.05 15.84
C ASP A 42 14.10 -25.96 14.75
N GLU A 43 15.32 -25.58 14.37
CA GLU A 43 15.56 -24.45 13.46
C GLU A 43 14.92 -24.66 12.07
N ARG A 44 14.89 -25.89 11.57
CA ARG A 44 14.29 -26.21 10.26
C ARG A 44 12.77 -26.04 10.29
N VAL A 45 12.13 -26.51 11.35
CA VAL A 45 10.68 -26.37 11.55
C VAL A 45 10.33 -24.90 11.76
N ARG A 46 11.11 -24.15 12.54
CA ARG A 46 10.94 -22.71 12.75
C ARG A 46 10.99 -21.96 11.42
N THR A 47 12.01 -22.20 10.61
CA THR A 47 12.16 -21.61 9.27
C THR A 47 10.96 -21.94 8.38
N ALA A 48 10.49 -23.19 8.39
CA ALA A 48 9.31 -23.59 7.61
C ALA A 48 8.04 -22.83 8.04
N VAL A 49 7.80 -22.69 9.34
CA VAL A 49 6.67 -21.95 9.90
C VAL A 49 6.73 -20.47 9.52
N GLU A 50 7.91 -19.85 9.59
CA GLU A 50 8.11 -18.47 9.16
C GLU A 50 7.84 -18.26 7.66
N VAL A 51 8.26 -19.23 6.82
CA VAL A 51 7.95 -19.23 5.39
C VAL A 51 6.45 -19.34 5.16
N MET A 52 5.75 -20.21 5.88
CA MET A 52 4.29 -20.34 5.81
C MET A 52 3.60 -19.02 6.19
N LEU A 53 3.98 -18.39 7.30
CA LEU A 53 3.44 -17.11 7.73
C LEU A 53 3.60 -16.03 6.65
N ARG A 54 4.82 -15.87 6.13
CA ARG A 54 5.06 -14.87 5.06
C ARG A 54 4.20 -15.12 3.82
N ASN A 55 4.01 -16.38 3.42
CA ASN A 55 3.19 -16.69 2.25
C ASN A 55 1.70 -16.48 2.49
N VAL A 56 1.19 -16.81 3.68
CA VAL A 56 -0.20 -16.56 4.03
C VAL A 56 -0.48 -15.05 4.12
N ASP A 57 0.39 -14.28 4.77
CA ASP A 57 0.27 -12.82 4.86
C ASP A 57 0.31 -12.18 3.45
N ARG A 58 1.19 -12.70 2.57
CA ARG A 58 1.25 -12.26 1.17
C ARG A 58 -0.03 -12.58 0.41
N ALA A 59 -0.59 -13.78 0.57
CA ALA A 59 -1.82 -14.19 -0.11
C ALA A 59 -3.02 -13.35 0.36
N LEU A 60 -3.17 -13.14 1.66
CA LEU A 60 -4.21 -12.28 2.23
C LEU A 60 -4.10 -10.85 1.72
N GLY A 61 -2.90 -10.25 1.78
CA GLY A 61 -2.66 -8.88 1.31
C GLY A 61 -2.88 -8.73 -0.21
N SER A 62 -2.54 -9.74 -1.01
CA SER A 62 -2.80 -9.72 -2.46
C SER A 62 -4.29 -9.81 -2.76
N TRP A 63 -5.02 -10.65 -2.03
CA TRP A 63 -6.46 -10.76 -2.16
C TRP A 63 -7.19 -9.46 -1.76
N GLU A 64 -6.82 -8.86 -0.65
CA GLU A 64 -7.40 -7.59 -0.19
C GLU A 64 -7.19 -6.47 -1.23
N LEU A 65 -6.00 -6.41 -1.79
CA LEU A 65 -5.66 -5.44 -2.83
C LEU A 65 -6.48 -5.63 -4.11
N LEU A 66 -6.69 -6.89 -4.54
CA LEU A 66 -7.53 -7.21 -5.69
C LEU A 66 -9.00 -6.87 -5.44
N ALA A 67 -9.51 -7.20 -4.27
CA ALA A 67 -10.89 -6.89 -3.89
C ALA A 67 -11.12 -5.37 -3.87
N GLU A 68 -10.14 -4.59 -3.42
CA GLU A 68 -10.23 -3.13 -3.41
C GLU A 68 -10.12 -2.54 -4.83
N ALA A 69 -9.21 -3.06 -5.67
CA ALA A 69 -9.11 -2.67 -7.07
C ALA A 69 -10.44 -2.88 -7.81
N TRP A 70 -11.08 -4.02 -7.58
CA TRP A 70 -12.38 -4.30 -8.16
C TRP A 70 -13.47 -3.33 -7.68
N ARG A 71 -13.53 -3.01 -6.38
CA ARG A 71 -14.50 -2.04 -5.86
C ARG A 71 -14.34 -0.67 -6.51
N LEU A 72 -13.10 -0.26 -6.76
CA LEU A 72 -12.81 0.97 -7.50
C LEU A 72 -13.34 0.91 -8.94
N ASP A 73 -13.12 -0.22 -9.65
CA ASP A 73 -13.49 -0.35 -11.06
C ASP A 73 -15.00 -0.39 -11.29
N VAL A 74 -15.75 -0.99 -10.38
CA VAL A 74 -17.22 -1.06 -10.50
C VAL A 74 -17.93 0.13 -9.87
N GLY A 75 -17.20 1.14 -9.38
CA GLY A 75 -17.80 2.29 -8.69
C GLY A 75 -18.49 1.92 -7.36
N GLY A 76 -18.15 0.76 -6.80
CA GLY A 76 -18.73 0.25 -5.56
C GLY A 76 -17.97 0.63 -4.29
N LEU A 77 -16.89 1.40 -4.42
CA LEU A 77 -16.11 1.85 -3.28
C LEU A 77 -16.91 2.93 -2.52
N ARG A 78 -17.26 2.63 -1.28
CA ARG A 78 -17.80 3.61 -0.34
C ARG A 78 -16.75 3.89 0.73
N LEU A 79 -16.37 5.15 0.87
CA LEU A 79 -15.42 5.59 1.88
C LEU A 79 -16.16 6.02 3.14
N ASP A 80 -15.67 5.58 4.30
CA ASP A 80 -16.06 6.10 5.62
C ASP A 80 -15.12 7.25 5.98
N LEU A 81 -15.36 8.43 5.40
CA LEU A 81 -14.50 9.60 5.55
C LEU A 81 -14.66 10.22 6.94
N ARG A 82 -13.55 10.32 7.68
CA ARG A 82 -13.45 10.98 8.98
C ARG A 82 -12.31 11.98 8.98
N GLU A 83 -12.43 12.99 9.84
CA GLU A 83 -11.32 13.90 10.09
C GLU A 83 -10.28 13.21 10.95
N GLU A 84 -9.05 13.15 10.45
CA GLU A 84 -7.93 12.49 11.12
C GLU A 84 -6.70 13.41 11.13
N ASP A 85 -5.92 13.36 12.21
CA ASP A 85 -4.57 13.94 12.22
C ASP A 85 -3.64 13.05 11.38
N PRO A 86 -3.07 13.54 10.26
CA PRO A 86 -2.23 12.73 9.40
C PRO A 86 -0.90 12.34 10.05
N LEU A 87 -0.36 13.13 10.99
CA LEU A 87 0.98 12.91 11.52
C LEU A 87 1.16 11.58 12.26
N PRO A 88 0.29 11.15 13.18
CA PRO A 88 0.38 9.83 13.79
C PRO A 88 0.31 8.69 12.76
N ILE A 89 -0.55 8.83 11.75
CA ILE A 89 -0.74 7.83 10.69
C ILE A 89 0.53 7.70 9.85
N LEU A 90 1.12 8.85 9.45
CA LEU A 90 2.36 8.89 8.66
C LEU A 90 3.54 8.31 9.44
N ARG A 91 3.68 8.62 10.74
CA ARG A 91 4.71 8.04 11.60
C ARG A 91 4.56 6.52 11.70
N ALA A 92 3.36 6.03 12.01
CA ALA A 92 3.11 4.61 12.10
C ALA A 92 3.39 3.87 10.77
N SER A 93 3.06 4.49 9.63
CA SER A 93 3.37 3.94 8.31
C SER A 93 4.87 3.84 8.05
N ALA A 94 5.64 4.86 8.45
CA ALA A 94 7.09 4.89 8.32
C ALA A 94 7.76 3.85 9.24
N ASP A 95 7.30 3.71 10.49
CA ASP A 95 7.79 2.71 11.42
C ASP A 95 7.55 1.29 10.90
N SER A 96 6.40 1.04 10.30
CA SER A 96 6.11 -0.24 9.62
C SER A 96 7.06 -0.49 8.44
N ALA A 97 7.33 0.53 7.63
CA ALA A 97 8.24 0.44 6.49
C ALA A 97 9.71 0.22 6.90
N ALA A 98 10.10 0.70 8.09
CA ALA A 98 11.48 0.63 8.58
C ALA A 98 12.01 -0.82 8.71
N THR A 99 11.16 -1.78 9.00
CA THR A 99 11.55 -3.20 9.04
C THR A 99 11.96 -3.71 7.66
N THR A 100 11.12 -3.48 6.66
CA THR A 100 11.41 -3.85 5.26
C THR A 100 12.62 -3.09 4.72
N ALA A 101 12.78 -1.82 5.08
CA ALA A 101 13.95 -1.03 4.69
C ALA A 101 15.25 -1.63 5.24
N ARG A 102 15.27 -2.05 6.51
CA ARG A 102 16.43 -2.73 7.13
C ARG A 102 16.76 -4.05 6.44
N GLU A 103 15.75 -4.90 6.20
CA GLU A 103 15.92 -6.18 5.50
C GLU A 103 16.53 -6.00 4.11
N ARG A 104 16.19 -4.90 3.43
CA ARG A 104 16.71 -4.55 2.10
C ARG A 104 18.01 -3.73 2.13
N SER A 105 18.51 -3.38 3.31
CA SER A 105 19.65 -2.47 3.49
C SER A 105 19.44 -1.11 2.81
N VAL A 106 18.21 -0.58 2.85
CA VAL A 106 17.84 0.74 2.33
C VAL A 106 17.79 1.72 3.50
N ARG A 107 18.41 2.90 3.32
CA ARG A 107 18.33 3.98 4.31
C ARG A 107 16.98 4.68 4.19
N LEU A 108 16.20 4.67 5.27
CA LEU A 108 14.91 5.33 5.32
C LEU A 108 15.07 6.77 5.83
N GLU A 109 14.54 7.73 5.08
CA GLU A 109 14.55 9.15 5.44
C GLU A 109 13.10 9.66 5.52
N VAL A 110 12.70 10.17 6.68
CA VAL A 110 11.32 10.66 6.92
C VAL A 110 11.40 12.09 7.41
N SER A 111 10.75 12.99 6.68
CA SER A 111 10.66 14.41 7.00
C SER A 111 9.20 14.81 7.15
N LEU A 112 8.76 15.00 8.39
CA LEU A 112 7.40 15.43 8.74
C LEU A 112 7.47 16.76 9.46
N PRO A 113 6.53 17.68 9.20
CA PRO A 113 6.45 18.95 9.94
C PRO A 113 6.00 18.68 11.39
N SER A 114 6.13 19.71 12.24
CA SER A 114 5.68 19.64 13.63
C SER A 114 4.15 19.61 13.79
N SER A 115 3.42 20.18 12.83
CA SER A 115 1.96 20.18 12.77
C SER A 115 1.48 20.13 11.32
N MET A 116 0.31 19.53 11.11
CA MET A 116 -0.42 19.52 9.83
C MET A 116 -1.92 19.73 10.11
N PRO A 117 -2.66 20.32 9.18
CA PRO A 117 -4.12 20.30 9.23
C PRO A 117 -4.65 18.87 9.22
N SER A 118 -5.83 18.65 9.81
CA SER A 118 -6.56 17.40 9.67
C SER A 118 -6.83 17.10 8.19
N VAL A 119 -6.95 15.82 7.88
CA VAL A 119 -7.35 15.34 6.55
C VAL A 119 -8.63 14.54 6.69
N ARG A 120 -9.48 14.59 5.65
CA ARG A 120 -10.72 13.81 5.63
C ARG A 120 -10.50 12.52 4.86
N VAL A 121 -10.30 11.42 5.59
CA VAL A 121 -9.91 10.12 5.01
C VAL A 121 -10.68 8.96 5.61
N ASP A 122 -10.81 7.90 4.80
CA ASP A 122 -11.08 6.55 5.28
C ASP A 122 -9.76 5.95 5.75
N LEU A 123 -9.61 5.74 7.05
CA LEU A 123 -8.35 5.39 7.69
C LEU A 123 -7.74 4.10 7.11
N ASP A 124 -8.54 3.05 6.94
CA ASP A 124 -8.04 1.76 6.46
C ASP A 124 -7.50 1.87 5.03
N ARG A 125 -8.20 2.59 4.17
CA ARG A 125 -7.83 2.81 2.78
C ARG A 125 -6.67 3.78 2.63
N PHE A 126 -6.61 4.77 3.50
CA PHE A 126 -5.45 5.66 3.53
C PHE A 126 -4.19 4.93 3.98
N GLN A 127 -4.27 4.08 5.01
CA GLN A 127 -3.15 3.23 5.43
C GLN A 127 -2.73 2.25 4.31
N LEU A 128 -3.69 1.67 3.57
CA LEU A 128 -3.39 0.82 2.42
C LEU A 128 -2.64 1.58 1.31
N ALA A 129 -3.03 2.83 1.04
CA ALA A 129 -2.33 3.69 0.07
C ALA A 129 -0.89 3.97 0.52
N LEU A 130 -0.68 4.33 1.78
CA LEU A 130 0.66 4.58 2.34
C LEU A 130 1.55 3.31 2.27
N ALA A 131 1.01 2.16 2.65
CA ALA A 131 1.72 0.88 2.57
C ALA A 131 2.10 0.52 1.12
N GLY A 132 1.21 0.80 0.17
CA GLY A 132 1.46 0.63 -1.27
C GLY A 132 2.61 1.50 -1.77
N ALA A 133 2.61 2.78 -1.40
CA ALA A 133 3.66 3.73 -1.75
C ALA A 133 5.01 3.32 -1.16
N TRP A 134 5.07 2.97 0.13
CA TRP A 134 6.28 2.45 0.77
C TRP A 134 6.80 1.19 0.10
N SER A 135 5.92 0.22 -0.17
CA SER A 135 6.28 -1.02 -0.87
C SER A 135 6.98 -0.74 -2.21
N HIS A 136 6.50 0.25 -2.95
CA HIS A 136 7.04 0.61 -4.26
C HIS A 136 8.42 1.26 -4.17
N VAL A 137 8.56 2.32 -3.38
CA VAL A 137 9.84 3.05 -3.28
C VAL A 137 10.95 2.16 -2.68
N LEU A 138 10.62 1.29 -1.73
CA LEU A 138 11.57 0.32 -1.18
C LEU A 138 11.94 -0.77 -2.19
N ALA A 139 11.00 -1.23 -3.02
CA ALA A 139 11.28 -2.23 -4.05
C ALA A 139 12.16 -1.69 -5.18
N ARG A 140 12.04 -0.40 -5.50
CA ARG A 140 12.87 0.29 -6.50
C ARG A 140 14.28 0.61 -5.99
N SER A 141 14.44 0.71 -4.67
CA SER A 141 15.72 1.04 -4.04
C SER A 141 16.67 -0.16 -4.05
N ARG A 142 17.92 0.08 -4.43
CA ARG A 142 19.01 -0.93 -4.33
C ARG A 142 19.54 -0.97 -2.89
N SER A 143 20.20 -2.06 -2.53
CA SER A 143 20.94 -2.13 -1.27
C SER A 143 21.95 -0.98 -1.16
N GLY A 144 21.99 -0.31 0.00
CA GLY A 144 22.81 0.88 0.25
C GLY A 144 22.20 2.20 -0.22
N ALA A 145 21.11 2.18 -0.99
CA ALA A 145 20.40 3.38 -1.46
C ALA A 145 19.53 4.00 -0.37
N SER A 146 18.93 5.16 -0.67
CA SER A 146 17.95 5.85 0.21
C SER A 146 16.57 5.88 -0.43
N ALA A 147 15.55 5.81 0.40
CA ALA A 147 14.15 6.07 0.07
C ALA A 147 13.50 6.85 1.21
N GLY A 148 12.43 7.56 0.94
CA GLY A 148 11.84 8.36 2.01
C GLY A 148 10.45 8.89 1.76
N LEU A 149 9.95 9.60 2.77
CA LEU A 149 8.71 10.34 2.77
C LEU A 149 8.97 11.76 3.26
N THR A 150 8.48 12.72 2.52
CA THR A 150 8.35 14.11 2.96
C THR A 150 6.87 14.49 2.97
N ALA A 151 6.38 15.05 4.06
CA ALA A 151 5.04 15.58 4.13
C ALA A 151 5.07 17.10 4.34
N ARG A 152 4.17 17.80 3.65
CA ARG A 152 4.01 19.24 3.79
C ARG A 152 2.56 19.67 3.60
N THR A 153 2.21 20.79 4.18
CA THR A 153 0.95 21.49 3.88
C THR A 153 1.15 22.39 2.67
N SER A 154 0.22 22.34 1.74
CA SER A 154 0.15 23.22 0.57
C SER A 154 -1.24 23.86 0.47
N PRO A 155 -1.44 24.88 -0.41
CA PRO A 155 -2.77 25.40 -0.68
C PRO A 155 -3.77 24.35 -1.16
N ASP A 156 -3.26 23.29 -1.77
CA ASP A 156 -4.06 22.17 -2.29
C ASP A 156 -4.33 21.08 -1.23
N GLY A 157 -3.82 21.25 0.00
CA GLY A 157 -4.03 20.34 1.13
C GLY A 157 -2.77 19.66 1.65
N CYS A 158 -2.89 18.41 2.04
CA CYS A 158 -1.79 17.60 2.55
C CYS A 158 -1.04 16.94 1.39
N GLU A 159 0.22 17.32 1.20
CA GLU A 159 1.10 16.75 0.17
C GLU A 159 2.08 15.77 0.78
N LEU A 160 2.06 14.55 0.29
CA LEU A 160 2.93 13.44 0.66
C LEU A 160 3.82 13.09 -0.54
N THR A 161 5.12 13.26 -0.40
CA THR A 161 6.10 12.91 -1.43
C THR A 161 6.88 11.69 -0.98
N PHE A 162 6.55 10.54 -1.54
CA PHE A 162 7.39 9.34 -1.46
C PHE A 162 8.48 9.42 -2.52
N TRP A 163 9.69 9.02 -2.18
CA TRP A 163 10.78 9.09 -3.13
C TRP A 163 11.77 7.94 -2.98
N ASP A 164 12.45 7.61 -4.05
CA ASP A 164 13.56 6.67 -4.09
C ASP A 164 14.72 7.19 -4.95
N SER A 165 15.91 6.67 -4.70
CA SER A 165 17.11 6.87 -5.50
C SER A 165 17.41 5.66 -6.41
N GLY A 166 16.39 4.95 -6.81
CA GLY A 166 16.46 3.86 -7.78
C GLY A 166 16.70 4.37 -9.22
N PRO A 167 16.69 3.47 -10.21
CA PRO A 167 16.79 3.88 -11.60
C PRO A 167 15.66 4.85 -11.96
N PRO A 168 15.94 5.91 -12.76
CA PRO A 168 14.91 6.81 -13.23
C PRO A 168 13.84 6.04 -14.01
N LEU A 169 12.61 6.52 -13.95
CA LEU A 169 11.55 5.99 -14.80
C LEU A 169 11.78 6.43 -16.25
N THR A 170 11.40 5.57 -17.18
CA THR A 170 11.27 6.00 -18.58
C THR A 170 10.05 6.91 -18.73
N PRO A 171 9.97 7.76 -19.77
CA PRO A 171 8.78 8.57 -20.02
C PRO A 171 7.48 7.75 -20.07
N GLU A 172 7.52 6.55 -20.66
CA GLU A 172 6.41 5.60 -20.68
C GLU A 172 6.10 5.06 -19.26
N GLY A 173 7.13 4.77 -18.46
CA GLY A 173 6.98 4.36 -17.07
C GLY A 173 6.35 5.44 -16.20
N GLU A 174 6.70 6.71 -16.40
CA GLU A 174 6.07 7.84 -15.72
C GLU A 174 4.59 7.99 -16.11
N ALA A 175 4.27 7.88 -17.41
CA ALA A 175 2.90 7.99 -17.91
C ALA A 175 1.95 6.92 -17.34
N HIS A 176 2.47 5.73 -17.05
CA HIS A 176 1.65 4.57 -16.63
C HIS A 176 1.87 4.12 -15.18
N VAL A 177 2.64 4.85 -14.37
CA VAL A 177 2.97 4.44 -12.99
C VAL A 177 1.73 4.26 -12.12
N PHE A 178 0.68 5.04 -12.37
CA PHE A 178 -0.60 4.96 -11.66
C PHE A 178 -1.70 4.23 -12.45
N ASP A 179 -1.38 3.63 -13.59
CA ASP A 179 -2.31 2.81 -14.36
C ASP A 179 -2.34 1.38 -13.81
N ARG A 180 -3.45 1.03 -13.15
CA ARG A 180 -3.63 -0.28 -12.52
C ARG A 180 -3.66 -1.43 -13.52
N CYS A 181 -4.27 -1.23 -14.67
CA CYS A 181 -4.36 -2.26 -15.70
C CYS A 181 -2.97 -2.56 -16.28
N GLU A 182 -2.23 -1.52 -16.66
CA GLU A 182 -0.86 -1.68 -17.15
C GLU A 182 0.05 -2.34 -16.11
N GLN A 183 -0.03 -1.93 -14.84
CA GLN A 183 0.81 -2.50 -13.79
C GLN A 183 0.44 -3.95 -13.44
N ALA A 184 -0.82 -4.33 -13.55
CA ALA A 184 -1.26 -5.71 -13.38
C ALA A 184 -0.80 -6.62 -14.53
N LEU A 185 -0.85 -6.13 -15.79
CA LEU A 185 -0.50 -6.90 -16.98
C LEU A 185 1.02 -7.06 -17.16
N ARG A 186 1.83 -6.09 -16.75
CA ARG A 186 3.30 -6.14 -16.85
C ARG A 186 3.96 -7.08 -15.83
N GLY A 187 3.27 -7.42 -14.76
CA GLY A 187 3.78 -8.28 -13.67
C GLY A 187 3.19 -9.68 -13.71
N HIS A 188 4.02 -10.68 -13.43
CA HIS A 188 3.52 -12.05 -13.18
C HIS A 188 2.89 -12.18 -11.77
N GLU A 189 3.00 -11.15 -10.94
CA GLU A 189 2.46 -11.06 -9.59
C GLU A 189 1.95 -9.62 -9.33
N LEU A 190 1.06 -9.44 -8.34
CA LEU A 190 0.66 -8.13 -7.82
C LEU A 190 1.84 -7.45 -7.12
N GLY A 191 2.78 -6.98 -7.93
CA GLY A 191 4.03 -6.40 -7.49
C GLY A 191 3.89 -5.02 -6.87
N SER A 192 5.03 -4.45 -6.49
CA SER A 192 5.09 -3.11 -5.87
C SER A 192 4.57 -2.00 -6.79
N ALA A 193 4.69 -2.16 -8.12
CA ALA A 193 4.17 -1.20 -9.10
C ALA A 193 2.64 -1.14 -9.09
N PHE A 194 1.96 -2.29 -9.05
CA PHE A 194 0.50 -2.33 -8.88
C PHE A 194 0.05 -1.71 -7.55
N ARG A 195 0.83 -1.91 -6.46
CA ARG A 195 0.55 -1.29 -5.16
C ARG A 195 0.65 0.24 -5.21
N MET A 196 1.60 0.80 -5.97
CA MET A 196 1.70 2.25 -6.18
C MET A 196 0.51 2.77 -7.00
N ALA A 197 0.12 2.07 -8.06
CA ALA A 197 -1.06 2.42 -8.85
C ALA A 197 -2.34 2.40 -7.99
N MET A 198 -2.46 1.42 -7.10
CA MET A 198 -3.55 1.37 -6.11
C MET A 198 -3.50 2.53 -5.12
N ALA A 199 -2.30 2.91 -4.65
CA ALA A 199 -2.14 4.08 -3.77
C ALA A 199 -2.66 5.35 -4.45
N GLY A 200 -2.30 5.57 -5.72
CA GLY A 200 -2.82 6.68 -6.52
C GLY A 200 -4.34 6.65 -6.67
N ALA A 201 -4.91 5.49 -6.99
CA ALA A 201 -6.35 5.34 -7.15
C ALA A 201 -7.14 5.55 -5.84
N LEU A 202 -6.62 5.08 -4.71
CA LEU A 202 -7.22 5.32 -3.41
C LEU A 202 -7.16 6.80 -3.02
N VAL A 203 -6.04 7.49 -3.26
CA VAL A 203 -5.94 8.94 -3.04
C VAL A 203 -6.94 9.70 -3.93
N GLN A 204 -7.10 9.31 -5.20
CA GLN A 204 -8.11 9.89 -6.09
C GLN A 204 -9.53 9.64 -5.58
N ALA A 205 -9.82 8.46 -5.04
CA ALA A 205 -11.12 8.18 -4.43
C ALA A 205 -11.43 9.08 -3.22
N HIS A 206 -10.39 9.56 -2.51
CA HIS A 206 -10.51 10.57 -1.44
C HIS A 206 -10.61 12.02 -1.97
N GLY A 207 -10.80 12.23 -3.27
CA GLY A 207 -10.83 13.56 -3.89
C GLY A 207 -9.44 14.18 -4.12
N GLY A 208 -8.39 13.42 -3.88
CA GLY A 208 -7.01 13.84 -4.06
C GLY A 208 -6.45 13.61 -5.46
N ARG A 209 -5.14 13.77 -5.61
CA ARG A 209 -4.43 13.50 -6.87
C ARG A 209 -3.09 12.80 -6.61
N ALA A 210 -2.65 12.06 -7.62
CA ALA A 210 -1.35 11.38 -7.62
C ALA A 210 -0.55 11.83 -8.85
N GLN A 211 0.72 12.13 -8.65
CA GLN A 211 1.64 12.61 -9.68
C GLN A 211 3.01 11.95 -9.51
N VAL A 212 3.75 11.84 -10.59
CA VAL A 212 5.14 11.36 -10.57
C VAL A 212 6.04 12.39 -11.22
N GLY A 213 7.26 12.45 -10.77
CA GLY A 213 8.28 13.33 -11.34
C GLY A 213 9.66 12.90 -10.90
N SER A 214 10.68 13.64 -11.33
CA SER A 214 12.06 13.39 -10.94
C SER A 214 12.76 14.69 -10.55
N LEU A 215 13.58 14.64 -9.51
CA LEU A 215 14.39 15.77 -9.06
C LEU A 215 15.69 15.27 -8.44
N SER A 216 16.81 15.85 -8.87
CA SER A 216 18.13 15.57 -8.31
C SER A 216 18.48 14.08 -8.23
N GLY A 217 18.13 13.31 -9.27
CA GLY A 217 18.40 11.87 -9.34
C GLY A 217 17.47 10.99 -8.47
N ARG A 218 16.40 11.55 -7.94
CA ARG A 218 15.35 10.84 -7.20
C ARG A 218 14.08 10.79 -8.04
N THR A 219 13.37 9.66 -8.00
CA THR A 219 11.99 9.57 -8.49
C THR A 219 11.05 9.97 -7.35
N LEU A 220 10.11 10.85 -7.63
CA LEU A 220 9.17 11.42 -6.66
C LEU A 220 7.75 10.96 -7.01
N PHE A 221 7.05 10.36 -6.06
CA PHE A 221 5.64 9.97 -6.16
C PHE A 221 4.85 10.85 -5.20
N GLN A 222 4.14 11.82 -5.72
CA GLN A 222 3.37 12.78 -4.94
C GLN A 222 1.92 12.33 -4.82
N LEU A 223 1.42 12.22 -3.61
CA LEU A 223 0.04 11.96 -3.26
C LEU A 223 -0.48 13.20 -2.51
N VAL A 224 -1.52 13.82 -3.03
CA VAL A 224 -2.07 15.05 -2.46
C VAL A 224 -3.51 14.79 -2.04
N LEU A 225 -3.82 14.97 -0.77
CA LEU A 225 -5.17 14.94 -0.23
C LEU A 225 -5.71 16.37 -0.13
N PRO A 226 -6.99 16.61 -0.49
CA PRO A 226 -7.58 17.94 -0.38
C PRO A 226 -7.62 18.40 1.09
N PRO A 227 -7.70 19.72 1.33
CA PRO A 227 -7.97 20.23 2.66
C PRO A 227 -9.35 19.75 3.13
N PRO A 228 -9.61 19.64 4.43
CA PRO A 228 -10.95 19.43 4.96
C PRO A 228 -11.87 20.58 4.53
N GLU A 229 -13.10 20.28 4.10
CA GLU A 229 -14.13 21.26 3.77
C GLU A 229 -14.65 21.95 5.03
#